data_96cd7395cc9e316bc40d47ca60fa19f1
#
_entry.id   96cd7395cc9e316bc40d47ca60fa19f1
#
_cell.length_a   1.000
_cell.length_b   1.000
_cell.length_c   1.000
_cell.angle_alpha   90.00
_cell.angle_beta   90.00
_cell.angle_gamma   90.00
#
_symmetry.space_group_name_H-M   'P 1'
#
loop_
_entity.id
_entity.type
_entity.pdbx_description
1 polymer ?
#
loop_
_entity_poly.entity_id
_entity_poly.type
_entity_poly.pdbx_seq_one_letter_code
_entity_poly.pdbx_strand_id
1 'polypeptide(L)'
;SIIKLTASSTADSNRTVAHGLGVKPSFVLFRRTSNSAWFVWSAGLTTENNYLYLQDTYGVGALTQNANIWGNQSFTSQHISWRNSYTFSPNEELIAYVWADIDGYQKTGVYTGTGGALTVTTGFQPRFVMIKRTDSSGQWVMLDEPRGSGDNRLYADSNSEEHTGQGESFTSTGFRPRQTTTNDTNTSGGNYIYFAIA
;
A
#
# COMPACT_ATOMS: atom_id res chain seq x y z
N SER A 1 -0.18 13.71 -4.63
CA SER A 1 -1.42 14.48 -4.89
C SER A 1 -2.53 14.04 -3.96
N ILE A 2 -3.41 14.96 -3.57
CA ILE A 2 -4.62 14.67 -2.78
C ILE A 2 -5.82 15.16 -3.58
N ILE A 3 -6.80 14.28 -3.82
CA ILE A 3 -7.93 14.54 -4.71
C ILE A 3 -9.22 14.25 -3.95
N LYS A 4 -10.11 15.23 -3.87
CA LYS A 4 -11.50 15.01 -3.46
C LYS A 4 -12.34 14.78 -4.72
N LEU A 5 -13.19 13.78 -4.70
CA LEU A 5 -14.06 13.42 -5.81
C LEU A 5 -15.40 12.92 -5.31
N THR A 6 -16.38 12.87 -6.19
CA THR A 6 -17.73 12.37 -5.86
C THR A 6 -18.05 11.18 -6.75
N ALA A 7 -18.53 10.09 -6.14
CA ALA A 7 -19.03 8.94 -6.88
C ALA A 7 -20.22 9.36 -7.76
N SER A 8 -20.30 8.83 -8.96
CA SER A 8 -21.38 9.14 -9.89
C SER A 8 -22.74 8.68 -9.35
N SER A 9 -23.80 9.37 -9.72
CA SER A 9 -25.18 8.90 -9.55
C SER A 9 -25.50 7.65 -10.36
N THR A 10 -24.70 7.36 -11.41
CA THR A 10 -24.88 6.16 -12.24
C THR A 10 -24.11 5.01 -11.66
N ALA A 11 -24.82 3.97 -11.23
CA ALA A 11 -24.20 2.73 -10.78
C ALA A 11 -23.41 2.05 -11.91
N ASP A 12 -22.41 1.25 -11.53
CA ASP A 12 -21.68 0.32 -12.37
C ASP A 12 -20.98 0.95 -13.59
N SER A 13 -20.45 2.17 -13.41
CA SER A 13 -19.75 2.91 -14.46
C SER A 13 -18.29 3.18 -14.08
N ASN A 14 -17.40 3.04 -15.06
CA ASN A 14 -15.99 3.42 -14.90
C ASN A 14 -15.84 4.93 -14.89
N ARG A 15 -14.96 5.41 -14.04
CA ARG A 15 -14.63 6.83 -13.86
C ARG A 15 -13.12 7.02 -13.85
N THR A 16 -12.72 8.22 -14.24
CA THR A 16 -11.33 8.66 -14.16
C THR A 16 -11.25 10.04 -13.53
N VAL A 17 -10.16 10.32 -12.86
CA VAL A 17 -9.84 11.65 -12.35
C VAL A 17 -8.36 11.95 -12.57
N ALA A 18 -8.07 13.18 -12.97
CA ALA A 18 -6.71 13.66 -13.13
C ALA A 18 -6.03 13.79 -11.75
N HIS A 19 -4.78 13.33 -11.65
CA HIS A 19 -4.00 13.39 -10.39
C HIS A 19 -2.88 14.43 -10.41
N GLY A 20 -2.53 14.99 -11.55
CA GLY A 20 -1.58 16.07 -11.68
C GLY A 20 -0.11 15.73 -11.43
N LEU A 21 0.26 14.43 -11.32
CA LEU A 21 1.65 14.02 -11.08
C LEU A 21 2.53 14.03 -12.34
N GLY A 22 1.94 13.96 -13.53
CA GLY A 22 2.67 13.88 -14.81
C GLY A 22 3.31 12.53 -15.11
N VAL A 23 3.30 11.60 -14.15
CA VAL A 23 3.82 10.23 -14.26
C VAL A 23 2.83 9.24 -13.67
N LYS A 24 2.90 7.96 -14.07
CA LYS A 24 2.02 6.92 -13.55
C LYS A 24 2.22 6.79 -12.02
N PRO A 25 1.13 6.75 -11.23
CA PRO A 25 1.23 6.49 -9.79
C PRO A 25 1.89 5.16 -9.48
N SER A 26 2.58 5.09 -8.35
CA SER A 26 3.13 3.85 -7.79
C SER A 26 2.36 3.36 -6.58
N PHE A 27 1.68 4.28 -5.86
CA PHE A 27 0.88 3.95 -4.67
C PHE A 27 -0.34 4.86 -4.58
N VAL A 28 -1.50 4.29 -4.24
CA VAL A 28 -2.76 5.03 -4.07
C VAL A 28 -3.50 4.53 -2.84
N LEU A 29 -3.90 5.46 -1.97
CA LEU A 29 -4.89 5.24 -0.93
C LEU A 29 -6.19 5.89 -1.36
N PHE A 30 -7.27 5.14 -1.32
CA PHE A 30 -8.59 5.60 -1.74
C PHE A 30 -9.58 5.36 -0.61
N ARG A 31 -10.22 6.44 -0.12
CA ARG A 31 -11.09 6.38 1.04
C ARG A 31 -12.49 6.90 0.73
N ARG A 32 -13.49 6.21 1.27
CA ARG A 32 -14.86 6.72 1.41
C ARG A 32 -14.95 7.66 2.62
N THR A 33 -15.59 8.81 2.48
CA THR A 33 -15.80 9.70 3.62
C THR A 33 -16.90 9.24 4.56
N SER A 34 -17.85 8.45 4.05
CA SER A 34 -19.01 7.95 4.78
C SER A 34 -18.75 6.67 5.60
N ASN A 35 -17.60 6.03 5.38
CA ASN A 35 -17.30 4.74 6.02
C ASN A 35 -15.78 4.59 6.26
N SER A 36 -15.39 3.58 7.04
CA SER A 36 -14.01 3.37 7.47
C SER A 36 -13.11 2.64 6.47
N ALA A 37 -13.62 2.20 5.31
CA ALA A 37 -12.82 1.42 4.37
C ALA A 37 -11.80 2.28 3.62
N TRP A 38 -10.55 1.85 3.68
CA TRP A 38 -9.43 2.39 2.94
C TRP A 38 -8.95 1.36 1.94
N PHE A 39 -9.04 1.67 0.67
CA PHE A 39 -8.55 0.82 -0.40
C PHE A 39 -7.13 1.22 -0.78
N VAL A 40 -6.27 0.23 -0.93
CA VAL A 40 -4.87 0.43 -1.32
C VAL A 40 -4.63 -0.19 -2.67
N TRP A 41 -4.08 0.59 -3.59
CA TRP A 41 -3.47 0.10 -4.80
C TRP A 41 -1.97 0.34 -4.77
N SER A 42 -1.21 -0.60 -5.30
CA SER A 42 0.25 -0.49 -5.46
C SER A 42 0.64 -1.04 -6.83
N ALA A 43 1.60 -0.39 -7.46
CA ALA A 43 2.20 -0.88 -8.71
C ALA A 43 2.85 -2.26 -8.58
N GLY A 44 3.12 -2.70 -7.34
CA GLY A 44 3.64 -4.03 -7.04
C GLY A 44 2.58 -5.13 -6.93
N LEU A 45 1.29 -4.83 -7.04
CA LEU A 45 0.25 -5.84 -7.08
C LEU A 45 0.21 -6.52 -8.45
N THR A 46 -0.05 -7.83 -8.47
CA THR A 46 0.09 -8.67 -9.66
C THR A 46 -0.87 -8.32 -10.80
N THR A 47 -1.99 -7.69 -10.49
CA THR A 47 -2.92 -7.18 -11.50
C THR A 47 -3.44 -5.80 -11.11
N GLU A 48 -3.83 -5.01 -12.08
CA GLU A 48 -4.37 -3.66 -11.84
C GLU A 48 -5.71 -3.65 -11.11
N ASN A 49 -6.42 -4.78 -11.09
CA ASN A 49 -7.68 -4.92 -10.35
C ASN A 49 -7.50 -5.32 -8.90
N ASN A 50 -6.30 -5.73 -8.53
CA ASN A 50 -6.02 -6.10 -7.16
C ASN A 50 -6.00 -4.86 -6.26
N TYR A 51 -6.48 -5.05 -5.06
CA TYR A 51 -6.41 -4.06 -4.00
C TYR A 51 -6.21 -4.74 -2.65
N LEU A 52 -5.87 -3.94 -1.67
CA LEU A 52 -5.79 -4.34 -0.27
C LEU A 52 -6.64 -3.37 0.54
N TYR A 53 -7.00 -3.77 1.75
CA TYR A 53 -7.55 -2.86 2.75
C TYR A 53 -6.46 -2.43 3.72
N LEU A 54 -6.32 -1.12 3.97
CA LEU A 54 -5.36 -0.61 4.95
C LEU A 54 -5.75 -0.97 6.39
N GLN A 55 -7.04 -1.14 6.66
CA GLN A 55 -7.58 -1.49 7.97
C GLN A 55 -7.70 -3.01 8.19
N ASP A 56 -7.11 -3.85 7.33
CA ASP A 56 -7.30 -5.30 7.38
C ASP A 56 -5.99 -6.06 7.12
N THR A 57 -5.92 -7.27 7.70
CA THR A 57 -4.77 -8.17 7.55
C THR A 57 -4.79 -8.99 6.28
N TYR A 58 -5.89 -9.04 5.52
CA TYR A 58 -6.01 -9.90 4.34
C TYR A 58 -4.97 -9.60 3.26
N GLY A 59 -4.46 -10.65 2.62
CA GLY A 59 -3.72 -10.56 1.38
C GLY A 59 -4.65 -10.48 0.16
N VAL A 60 -4.10 -10.27 -1.02
CA VAL A 60 -4.87 -10.13 -2.28
C VAL A 60 -5.75 -11.35 -2.57
N GLY A 61 -5.25 -12.56 -2.31
CA GLY A 61 -5.98 -13.80 -2.62
C GLY A 61 -7.19 -14.08 -1.72
N ALA A 62 -7.26 -13.48 -0.53
CA ALA A 62 -8.40 -13.62 0.37
C ALA A 62 -9.55 -12.67 -0.01
N LEU A 63 -9.25 -11.64 -0.78
CA LEU A 63 -10.22 -10.73 -1.34
C LEU A 63 -10.73 -11.37 -2.65
N THR A 64 -11.57 -12.40 -2.54
CA THR A 64 -12.25 -13.05 -3.69
C THR A 64 -13.17 -12.04 -4.37
N GLN A 65 -12.61 -11.22 -5.27
CA GLN A 65 -13.29 -10.01 -5.58
C GLN A 65 -13.63 -9.83 -7.04
N ASN A 66 -14.89 -9.98 -7.29
CA ASN A 66 -15.60 -9.37 -8.40
C ASN A 66 -15.76 -7.83 -8.24
N ALA A 67 -15.25 -7.23 -7.17
CA ALA A 67 -15.26 -5.79 -7.01
C ALA A 67 -14.12 -5.20 -7.82
N ASN A 68 -14.37 -4.95 -9.06
CA ASN A 68 -13.54 -4.21 -9.98
C ASN A 68 -13.46 -2.72 -9.54
N ILE A 69 -12.85 -2.48 -8.38
CA ILE A 69 -12.78 -1.14 -7.77
C ILE A 69 -12.11 -0.14 -8.72
N TRP A 70 -11.10 -0.59 -9.44
CA TRP A 70 -10.31 0.25 -10.36
C TRP A 70 -10.84 0.26 -11.80
N GLY A 71 -11.99 -0.40 -12.06
CA GLY A 71 -12.68 -0.33 -13.36
C GLY A 71 -12.05 -1.16 -14.47
N ASN A 72 -11.18 -2.12 -14.19
CA ASN A 72 -10.35 -2.84 -15.18
C ASN A 72 -9.57 -1.88 -16.10
N GLN A 73 -9.17 -0.73 -15.58
CA GLN A 73 -8.44 0.28 -16.34
C GLN A 73 -7.09 0.55 -15.67
N SER A 74 -6.07 0.60 -16.50
CA SER A 74 -4.73 0.99 -16.05
C SER A 74 -4.69 2.44 -15.61
N PHE A 75 -4.03 2.72 -14.49
CA PHE A 75 -3.63 4.07 -14.15
C PHE A 75 -2.61 4.58 -15.17
N THR A 76 -2.72 5.84 -15.51
CA THR A 76 -1.87 6.49 -16.52
C THR A 76 -1.01 7.58 -15.88
N SER A 77 -0.23 8.29 -16.68
CA SER A 77 0.49 9.50 -16.23
C SER A 77 -0.44 10.68 -15.94
N GLN A 78 -1.70 10.59 -16.31
CA GLN A 78 -2.67 11.68 -16.17
C GLN A 78 -3.81 11.35 -15.20
N HIS A 79 -4.27 10.09 -15.17
CA HIS A 79 -5.49 9.69 -14.48
C HIS A 79 -5.32 8.44 -13.63
N ILE A 80 -6.01 8.41 -12.47
CA ILE A 80 -6.42 7.19 -11.81
C ILE A 80 -7.86 6.88 -12.20
N SER A 81 -8.23 5.59 -12.16
CA SER A 81 -9.56 5.11 -12.48
C SER A 81 -10.20 4.42 -11.28
N TRP A 82 -11.51 4.42 -11.25
CA TRP A 82 -12.30 3.61 -10.31
C TRP A 82 -13.62 3.22 -10.97
N ARG A 83 -14.28 2.23 -10.39
CA ARG A 83 -15.62 1.84 -10.82
C ARG A 83 -16.64 2.19 -9.75
N ASN A 84 -17.67 2.88 -10.15
CA ASN A 84 -18.84 3.14 -9.34
C ASN A 84 -19.68 1.84 -9.30
N SER A 85 -19.42 0.99 -8.31
CA SER A 85 -20.03 -0.33 -8.14
C SER A 85 -20.70 -0.43 -6.78
N TYR A 86 -21.05 -1.64 -6.36
CA TYR A 86 -21.54 -1.96 -5.02
C TYR A 86 -20.70 -1.38 -3.86
N THR A 87 -19.45 -0.99 -4.14
CA THR A 87 -18.51 -0.46 -3.15
C THR A 87 -18.75 1.02 -2.85
N PHE A 88 -19.25 1.80 -3.82
CA PHE A 88 -19.46 3.24 -3.67
C PHE A 88 -20.92 3.59 -3.91
N SER A 89 -21.56 4.23 -2.92
CA SER A 89 -22.92 4.72 -3.07
C SER A 89 -22.98 5.90 -4.05
N PRO A 90 -24.09 6.08 -4.77
CA PRO A 90 -24.29 7.26 -5.60
C PRO A 90 -24.05 8.56 -4.81
N ASN A 91 -23.33 9.50 -5.42
CA ASN A 91 -23.00 10.82 -4.85
C ASN A 91 -22.15 10.78 -3.56
N GLU A 92 -21.56 9.63 -3.23
CA GLU A 92 -20.67 9.52 -2.08
C GLU A 92 -19.37 10.31 -2.31
N GLU A 93 -18.91 11.02 -1.29
CA GLU A 93 -17.62 11.70 -1.33
C GLU A 93 -16.47 10.71 -1.08
N LEU A 94 -15.43 10.85 -1.87
CA LEU A 94 -14.23 10.02 -1.86
C LEU A 94 -12.99 10.91 -1.80
N ILE A 95 -11.94 10.41 -1.16
CA ILE A 95 -10.62 11.05 -1.16
C ILE A 95 -9.60 10.06 -1.69
N ALA A 96 -8.79 10.48 -2.63
CA ALA A 96 -7.63 9.74 -3.13
C ALA A 96 -6.34 10.45 -2.75
N TYR A 97 -5.42 9.71 -2.13
CA TYR A 97 -4.04 10.10 -1.93
C TYR A 97 -3.21 9.33 -2.96
N VAL A 98 -2.46 10.03 -3.78
CA VAL A 98 -1.80 9.49 -4.95
C VAL A 98 -0.32 9.85 -4.94
N TRP A 99 0.54 8.83 -4.98
CA TRP A 99 2.00 8.97 -4.98
C TRP A 99 2.61 8.35 -6.23
N ALA A 100 3.73 8.90 -6.64
CA ALA A 100 4.60 8.34 -7.65
C ALA A 100 6.02 8.21 -7.09
N ASP A 101 6.79 7.29 -7.62
CA ASP A 101 8.20 7.16 -7.24
C ASP A 101 8.99 8.42 -7.61
N ILE A 102 9.89 8.83 -6.72
CA ILE A 102 10.80 9.96 -6.88
C ILE A 102 12.19 9.48 -6.47
N ASP A 103 13.13 9.51 -7.40
CA ASP A 103 14.49 9.03 -7.16
C ASP A 103 15.14 9.72 -5.96
N GLY A 104 15.72 8.92 -5.08
CA GLY A 104 16.35 9.38 -3.85
C GLY A 104 15.40 9.85 -2.75
N TYR A 105 14.07 9.84 -2.96
CA TYR A 105 13.11 10.37 -1.99
C TYR A 105 11.97 9.42 -1.66
N GLN A 106 11.35 8.80 -2.66
CA GLN A 106 10.19 7.92 -2.46
C GLN A 106 10.26 6.71 -3.37
N LYS A 107 9.96 5.55 -2.84
CA LYS A 107 9.95 4.30 -3.59
C LYS A 107 8.81 3.38 -3.15
N THR A 108 8.09 2.86 -4.13
CA THR A 108 7.19 1.71 -3.98
C THR A 108 7.82 0.52 -4.67
N GLY A 109 7.74 -0.65 -4.05
CA GLY A 109 8.31 -1.85 -4.67
C GLY A 109 7.80 -3.13 -4.08
N VAL A 110 8.41 -4.22 -4.53
CA VAL A 110 8.10 -5.59 -4.10
C VAL A 110 9.36 -6.30 -3.64
N TYR A 111 9.20 -7.31 -2.79
CA TYR A 111 10.23 -8.28 -2.50
C TYR A 111 9.61 -9.62 -2.08
N THR A 112 10.41 -10.67 -2.18
CA THR A 112 10.07 -11.99 -1.63
C THR A 112 10.86 -12.22 -0.36
N GLY A 113 10.16 -12.60 0.70
CA GLY A 113 10.77 -12.92 1.99
C GLY A 113 11.64 -14.17 1.93
N THR A 114 12.70 -14.19 2.71
CA THR A 114 13.66 -15.31 2.79
C THR A 114 13.60 -16.06 4.12
N GLY A 115 12.96 -15.48 5.14
CA GLY A 115 13.00 -15.95 6.52
C GLY A 115 14.35 -15.72 7.21
N GLY A 116 15.36 -15.30 6.46
CA GLY A 116 16.73 -15.03 6.91
C GLY A 116 17.19 -13.61 6.60
N ALA A 117 18.50 -13.45 6.47
CA ALA A 117 19.07 -12.15 6.13
C ALA A 117 18.59 -11.69 4.75
N LEU A 118 18.03 -10.50 4.70
CA LEU A 118 17.55 -9.85 3.49
C LEU A 118 17.80 -8.33 3.59
N THR A 119 18.22 -7.72 2.51
CA THR A 119 18.24 -6.25 2.35
C THR A 119 17.39 -5.88 1.14
N VAL A 120 16.38 -5.05 1.36
CA VAL A 120 15.52 -4.51 0.32
C VAL A 120 16.05 -3.12 -0.05
N THR A 121 16.46 -2.96 -1.30
CA THR A 121 17.07 -1.71 -1.78
C THR A 121 15.99 -0.73 -2.25
N THR A 122 16.01 0.48 -1.72
CA THR A 122 15.16 1.60 -2.13
C THR A 122 15.91 2.62 -3.00
N GLY A 123 17.25 2.64 -2.91
CA GLY A 123 18.11 3.64 -3.53
C GLY A 123 18.46 4.82 -2.61
N PHE A 124 17.90 4.85 -1.40
CA PHE A 124 18.14 5.85 -0.36
C PHE A 124 17.98 5.23 1.01
N GLN A 125 18.41 5.93 2.06
CA GLN A 125 18.09 5.55 3.44
C GLN A 125 16.65 5.98 3.77
N PRO A 126 15.74 5.04 4.03
CA PRO A 126 14.39 5.42 4.42
C PRO A 126 14.35 6.04 5.82
N ARG A 127 13.43 6.98 6.01
CA ARG A 127 12.98 7.46 7.32
C ARG A 127 11.62 6.87 7.70
N PHE A 128 10.87 6.42 6.71
CA PHE A 128 9.61 5.71 6.88
C PHE A 128 9.50 4.56 5.87
N VAL A 129 9.03 3.41 6.35
CA VAL A 129 8.66 2.27 5.47
C VAL A 129 7.36 1.67 5.97
N MET A 130 6.45 1.43 5.04
CA MET A 130 5.25 0.64 5.27
C MET A 130 5.33 -0.64 4.44
N ILE A 131 5.04 -1.79 5.06
CA ILE A 131 5.19 -3.12 4.47
C ILE A 131 3.88 -3.89 4.59
N LYS A 132 3.51 -4.61 3.54
CA LYS A 132 2.34 -5.49 3.55
C LYS A 132 2.60 -6.80 2.82
N ARG A 133 2.27 -7.91 3.47
CA ARG A 133 2.22 -9.22 2.82
C ARG A 133 1.03 -9.30 1.87
N THR A 134 1.23 -9.81 0.64
CA THR A 134 0.20 -9.83 -0.41
C THR A 134 -0.36 -11.21 -0.72
N ASP A 135 0.40 -12.26 -0.49
CA ASP A 135 0.02 -13.66 -0.81
C ASP A 135 -0.70 -14.38 0.35
N SER A 136 -0.74 -13.78 1.53
CA SER A 136 -1.39 -14.32 2.72
C SER A 136 -1.81 -13.20 3.66
N SER A 137 -2.48 -13.54 4.75
CA SER A 137 -2.75 -12.59 5.83
C SER A 137 -1.44 -12.14 6.48
N GLY A 138 -1.38 -10.89 6.89
CA GLY A 138 -0.28 -10.24 7.60
C GLY A 138 -0.65 -8.79 7.87
N GLN A 139 -0.10 -8.20 8.90
CA GLN A 139 -0.40 -6.82 9.26
C GLN A 139 0.28 -5.81 8.33
N TRP A 140 -0.23 -4.60 8.30
CA TRP A 140 0.44 -3.44 7.72
C TRP A 140 1.47 -2.91 8.71
N VAL A 141 2.71 -3.31 8.54
CA VAL A 141 3.82 -2.90 9.40
C VAL A 141 4.32 -1.53 8.99
N MET A 142 4.39 -0.61 9.95
CA MET A 142 4.96 0.73 9.79
C MET A 142 6.23 0.85 10.64
N LEU A 143 7.31 1.30 10.01
CA LEU A 143 8.61 1.53 10.60
C LEU A 143 9.01 2.97 10.35
N ASP A 144 9.61 3.64 11.31
CA ASP A 144 10.19 4.96 11.11
C ASP A 144 11.48 5.17 11.87
N GLU A 145 12.28 6.16 11.43
CA GLU A 145 13.60 6.43 12.00
C GLU A 145 13.52 6.98 13.45
N PRO A 146 12.61 7.93 13.79
CA PRO A 146 12.55 8.48 15.15
C PRO A 146 12.26 7.45 16.23
N ARG A 147 11.61 6.34 15.90
CA ARG A 147 11.24 5.26 16.82
C ARG A 147 12.24 4.11 16.89
N GLY A 148 13.51 4.31 16.57
CA GLY A 148 14.53 3.28 16.69
C GLY A 148 15.09 2.79 15.37
N SER A 149 15.12 3.65 14.34
CA SER A 149 15.73 3.35 13.04
C SER A 149 15.17 2.09 12.36
N GLY A 150 13.87 1.85 12.54
CA GLY A 150 13.16 0.71 11.99
C GLY A 150 13.06 -0.50 12.90
N ASP A 151 13.62 -0.47 14.11
CA ASP A 151 13.52 -1.59 15.08
C ASP A 151 12.19 -1.64 15.83
N ASN A 152 11.49 -0.52 15.92
CA ASN A 152 10.17 -0.43 16.52
C ASN A 152 9.09 -0.36 15.42
N ARG A 153 7.96 -1.03 15.64
CA ARG A 153 6.87 -1.07 14.66
C ARG A 153 5.54 -0.65 15.24
N LEU A 154 4.73 -0.05 14.38
CA LEU A 154 3.29 0.08 14.54
C LEU A 154 2.57 -0.69 13.43
N TYR A 155 1.28 -0.88 13.61
CA TYR A 155 0.41 -1.51 12.62
C TYR A 155 -0.69 -0.53 12.21
N ALA A 156 -0.87 -0.31 10.90
CA ALA A 156 -1.93 0.58 10.41
C ALA A 156 -3.34 -0.03 10.54
N ASP A 157 -3.42 -1.34 10.66
CA ASP A 157 -4.64 -2.15 10.75
C ASP A 157 -4.96 -2.62 12.18
N SER A 158 -4.26 -2.12 13.20
CA SER A 158 -4.45 -2.52 14.59
C SER A 158 -4.33 -1.33 15.55
N ASN A 159 -5.01 -1.43 16.67
CA ASN A 159 -4.87 -0.52 17.81
C ASN A 159 -3.88 -1.05 18.86
N SER A 160 -3.04 -2.01 18.51
CA SER A 160 -1.97 -2.50 19.36
C SER A 160 -0.99 -1.38 19.71
N GLU A 161 -0.41 -1.46 20.88
CA GLU A 161 0.71 -0.61 21.26
C GLU A 161 1.94 -0.81 20.36
N GLU A 162 2.92 0.07 20.48
CA GLU A 162 4.19 -0.06 19.78
C GLU A 162 4.92 -1.34 20.18
N HIS A 163 5.38 -2.09 19.20
CA HIS A 163 6.23 -3.25 19.38
C HIS A 163 7.70 -2.85 19.21
N THR A 164 8.50 -3.02 20.26
CA THR A 164 9.91 -2.64 20.28
C THR A 164 10.84 -3.85 20.10
N GLY A 165 12.08 -3.61 19.63
CA GLY A 165 13.10 -4.65 19.52
C GLY A 165 12.74 -5.75 18.51
N GLN A 166 12.15 -5.40 17.40
CA GLN A 166 11.63 -6.39 16.44
C GLN A 166 12.68 -6.90 15.44
N GLY A 167 13.84 -6.20 15.36
CA GLY A 167 14.96 -6.61 14.53
C GLY A 167 14.86 -6.20 13.05
N GLU A 168 13.92 -5.32 12.70
CA GLU A 168 13.98 -4.57 11.47
C GLU A 168 15.02 -3.44 11.59
N SER A 169 15.56 -2.96 10.49
CA SER A 169 16.48 -1.81 10.51
C SER A 169 16.55 -1.10 9.17
N PHE A 170 16.89 0.19 9.22
CA PHE A 170 17.22 0.96 8.03
C PHE A 170 18.70 0.84 7.70
N THR A 171 19.02 0.94 6.42
CA THR A 171 20.38 0.99 5.88
C THR A 171 20.54 2.24 5.03
N SER A 172 21.76 2.59 4.67
CA SER A 172 22.01 3.76 3.82
C SER A 172 21.34 3.71 2.44
N THR A 173 20.91 2.54 1.99
CA THR A 173 20.31 2.34 0.66
C THR A 173 18.98 1.60 0.67
N GLY A 174 18.41 1.34 1.85
CA GLY A 174 17.17 0.59 1.96
C GLY A 174 16.84 0.16 3.38
N PHE A 175 16.22 -1.01 3.52
CA PHE A 175 15.85 -1.55 4.83
C PHE A 175 16.06 -3.07 4.90
N ARG A 176 16.15 -3.58 6.11
CA ARG A 176 16.18 -5.02 6.41
C ARG A 176 14.92 -5.42 7.12
N PRO A 177 14.09 -6.28 6.53
CA PRO A 177 12.97 -6.90 7.22
C PRO A 177 13.48 -7.83 8.33
N ARG A 178 12.62 -8.14 9.29
CA ARG A 178 12.95 -9.01 10.41
C ARG A 178 13.41 -10.39 9.95
N GLN A 179 14.46 -10.93 10.56
CA GLN A 179 15.00 -12.25 10.26
C GLN A 179 14.27 -13.35 11.05
N THR A 180 13.04 -13.64 10.70
CA THR A 180 12.29 -14.78 11.27
C THR A 180 11.36 -15.39 10.22
N THR A 181 10.97 -16.65 10.43
CA THR A 181 10.12 -17.41 9.50
C THR A 181 8.63 -17.18 9.67
N THR A 182 8.22 -16.48 10.75
CA THR A 182 6.81 -16.35 11.12
C THR A 182 6.45 -14.90 11.46
N ASN A 183 6.59 -14.00 10.49
CA ASN A 183 6.28 -12.60 10.71
C ASN A 183 5.67 -11.93 9.47
N ASP A 184 5.21 -10.72 9.67
CA ASP A 184 4.52 -9.94 8.65
C ASP A 184 5.46 -9.31 7.62
N THR A 185 6.79 -9.41 7.79
CA THR A 185 7.74 -8.71 6.92
C THR A 185 8.74 -9.59 6.18
N ASN A 186 8.95 -10.88 6.57
CA ASN A 186 9.99 -11.70 5.93
C ASN A 186 9.76 -13.22 5.99
N THR A 187 8.54 -13.70 5.95
CA THR A 187 8.27 -15.15 5.83
C THR A 187 8.91 -15.70 4.56
N SER A 188 9.59 -16.85 4.67
CA SER A 188 10.22 -17.50 3.52
C SER A 188 9.22 -17.78 2.41
N GLY A 189 9.50 -17.31 1.20
CA GLY A 189 8.63 -17.42 0.02
C GLY A 189 7.42 -16.47 0.02
N GLY A 190 7.18 -15.69 1.08
CA GLY A 190 6.10 -14.71 1.14
C GLY A 190 6.34 -13.53 0.21
N ASN A 191 5.29 -13.03 -0.43
CA ASN A 191 5.35 -11.86 -1.32
C ASN A 191 4.90 -10.60 -0.58
N TYR A 192 5.65 -9.53 -0.76
CA TYR A 192 5.44 -8.27 -0.07
C TYR A 192 5.46 -7.08 -1.02
N ILE A 193 4.64 -6.08 -0.71
CA ILE A 193 4.81 -4.72 -1.22
C ILE A 193 5.38 -3.85 -0.11
N TYR A 194 6.07 -2.78 -0.49
CA TYR A 194 6.50 -1.73 0.41
C TYR A 194 6.29 -0.34 -0.18
N PHE A 195 6.15 0.64 0.70
CA PHE A 195 6.15 2.06 0.42
C PHE A 195 7.17 2.72 1.34
N ALA A 196 8.18 3.39 0.79
CA ALA A 196 9.30 3.97 1.51
C ALA A 196 9.46 5.45 1.20
N ILE A 197 9.82 6.25 2.20
CA ILE A 197 10.14 7.69 2.11
C ILE A 197 11.47 7.94 2.81
N ALA A 198 12.34 8.80 2.18
CA ALA A 198 13.61 9.26 2.73
C ALA A 198 13.43 10.25 3.88
#